data_f57491af8ef901ec3b0fe99b33b70d8c
#
_entry.id   f57491af8ef901ec3b0fe99b33b70d8c
#
_cell.length_a   1.000
_cell.length_b   1.000
_cell.length_c   1.000
_cell.angle_alpha   90.00
_cell.angle_beta   90.00
_cell.angle_gamma   90.00
#
_symmetry.space_group_name_H-M   'P 1'
#
loop_
_entity.id
_entity.type
_entity.pdbx_description
1 polymer ?
#
loop_
_entity_poly.entity_id
_entity_poly.type
_entity_poly.pdbx_seq_one_letter_code
_entity_poly.pdbx_strand_id
1 'polypeptide(L)'
;MTGTGLKVVSTDVPGLTLTAAAYDALQSDGYEIDGLLLSTMASGLSDAPGNLYYLGAAGSYDPVSFKAAIANIQEFATLYGADAGVSFNVTDDVNLNLKGQFVHNDSDHKDVADANFWAVQAGTKLFGAKLNAGYLDFDAKNKDNNKKSFVTLDGNGDLINPAKILNGVMAGGAQYYNNIKGNNDYWFINGGYSIDKFGFGAGYTQGKGYSWGLSKERAKRSEWYTEASYKYSKKLTFLTWYAAAKDKKDGESFKQDRIRFEAKYSF
;
A
#
# COMPACT_ATOMS: atom_id res chain seq x y z
N MET A 1 -0.63 0.62 15.78
CA MET A 1 0.48 1.47 16.29
C MET A 1 -0.01 2.15 17.54
N THR A 2 0.68 1.99 18.65
CA THR A 2 0.42 2.69 19.92
C THR A 2 1.52 3.73 20.13
N GLY A 3 1.20 4.86 20.72
CA GLY A 3 2.18 5.92 20.97
C GLY A 3 1.70 6.86 22.05
N THR A 4 2.64 7.51 22.71
CA THR A 4 2.37 8.61 23.65
C THR A 4 2.47 9.91 22.87
N GLY A 5 1.45 10.74 22.94
CA GLY A 5 1.47 12.00 22.21
C GLY A 5 0.13 12.73 22.22
N LEU A 6 0.07 13.79 21.43
CA LEU A 6 -1.11 14.61 21.25
C LEU A 6 -1.58 14.55 19.79
N LYS A 7 -2.88 14.37 19.60
CA LYS A 7 -3.53 14.47 18.28
C LYS A 7 -4.71 15.46 18.37
N VAL A 8 -4.74 16.40 17.46
CA VAL A 8 -5.84 17.37 17.28
C VAL A 8 -6.47 17.13 15.93
N VAL A 9 -7.79 17.08 15.89
CA VAL A 9 -8.57 16.94 14.67
C VAL A 9 -9.62 18.05 14.65
N SER A 10 -9.69 18.81 13.56
CA SER A 10 -10.76 19.77 13.30
C SER A 10 -11.59 19.32 12.10
N THR A 11 -12.91 19.46 12.25
CA THR A 11 -13.94 19.23 11.22
C THR A 11 -14.85 20.44 11.08
N ASP A 12 -14.36 21.64 11.48
CA ASP A 12 -15.12 22.88 11.52
C ASP A 12 -15.56 23.36 10.13
N VAL A 13 -14.80 22.96 9.11
CA VAL A 13 -15.15 23.22 7.71
C VAL A 13 -15.87 22.00 7.15
N PRO A 14 -17.14 22.12 6.71
CA PRO A 14 -17.89 21.01 6.13
C PRO A 14 -17.13 20.37 4.95
N GLY A 15 -17.02 19.04 4.98
CA GLY A 15 -16.30 18.28 3.94
C GLY A 15 -14.77 18.28 4.07
N LEU A 16 -14.19 18.98 5.05
CA LEU A 16 -12.74 19.03 5.30
C LEU A 16 -12.41 18.54 6.72
N THR A 17 -11.43 17.67 6.81
CA THR A 17 -10.83 17.24 8.07
C THR A 17 -9.36 17.67 8.09
N LEU A 18 -8.97 18.41 9.11
CA LEU A 18 -7.57 18.77 9.38
C LEU A 18 -7.08 17.98 10.58
N THR A 19 -5.87 17.47 10.51
CA THR A 19 -5.24 16.70 11.59
C THR A 19 -3.83 17.21 11.86
N ALA A 20 -3.53 17.46 13.13
CA ALA A 20 -2.16 17.68 13.60
C ALA A 20 -1.86 16.69 14.71
N ALA A 21 -0.66 16.10 14.73
CA ALA A 21 -0.25 15.21 15.79
C ALA A 21 1.23 15.31 16.08
N ALA A 22 1.58 15.05 17.34
CA ALA A 22 2.95 14.91 17.81
C ALA A 22 3.03 13.69 18.74
N TYR A 23 3.94 12.76 18.45
CA TYR A 23 4.17 11.56 19.24
C TYR A 23 5.64 11.49 19.64
N ASP A 24 5.92 11.25 20.92
CA ASP A 24 7.26 11.10 21.48
C ASP A 24 7.72 9.63 21.53
N ALA A 25 6.79 8.68 21.51
CA ALA A 25 7.08 7.27 21.46
C ALA A 25 6.08 6.56 20.56
N LEU A 26 6.57 5.81 19.59
CA LEU A 26 5.79 4.97 18.72
C LEU A 26 6.20 3.52 18.96
N GLN A 27 5.29 2.73 19.51
CA GLN A 27 5.45 1.29 19.63
C GLN A 27 4.60 0.59 18.57
N SER A 28 5.23 -0.29 17.81
CA SER A 28 4.48 -1.28 17.08
C SER A 28 4.22 -2.45 18.01
N ASP A 29 2.99 -2.93 18.08
CA ASP A 29 2.68 -4.18 18.77
C ASP A 29 3.40 -5.30 18.04
N GLY A 30 4.42 -5.87 18.68
CA GLY A 30 5.51 -6.65 18.10
C GLY A 30 5.14 -7.99 17.46
N TYR A 31 3.91 -8.21 17.03
CA TYR A 31 3.46 -9.42 16.35
C TYR A 31 2.56 -9.18 15.13
N GLU A 32 2.12 -7.98 14.89
CA GLU A 32 1.41 -7.67 13.66
C GLU A 32 2.39 -7.10 12.64
N ILE A 33 2.43 -7.73 11.50
CA ILE A 33 3.24 -7.40 10.35
C ILE A 33 3.04 -5.94 9.90
N ASP A 34 1.92 -5.35 10.28
CA ASP A 34 1.50 -4.00 9.92
C ASP A 34 2.15 -2.88 10.77
N GLY A 35 2.64 -3.18 11.95
CA GLY A 35 3.32 -2.23 12.83
C GLY A 35 4.85 -2.21 12.72
N LEU A 36 5.39 -2.89 11.73
CA LEU A 36 6.79 -3.28 11.64
C LEU A 36 7.76 -2.15 11.27
N LEU A 37 7.27 -0.97 10.89
CA LEU A 37 8.12 0.00 10.22
C LEU A 37 9.20 0.56 11.15
N LEU A 38 8.81 1.10 12.29
CA LEU A 38 9.78 1.72 13.19
C LEU A 38 10.63 0.67 13.92
N SER A 39 10.05 -0.45 14.33
CA SER A 39 10.82 -1.49 15.03
C SER A 39 11.70 -2.32 14.10
N THR A 40 11.28 -2.61 12.86
CA THR A 40 12.11 -3.35 11.89
C THR A 40 13.11 -2.45 11.20
N MET A 41 12.78 -1.18 11.03
CA MET A 41 13.74 -0.21 10.53
C MET A 41 14.75 0.13 11.63
N ALA A 42 14.33 0.26 12.89
CA ALA A 42 15.21 0.43 14.02
C ALA A 42 16.04 -0.84 14.35
N SER A 43 15.56 -2.04 14.02
CA SER A 43 16.37 -3.25 14.19
C SER A 43 17.54 -3.25 13.21
N GLY A 44 18.73 -2.97 13.71
CA GLY A 44 19.97 -2.85 12.95
C GLY A 44 20.31 -1.41 12.49
N LEU A 45 19.58 -0.41 12.96
CA LEU A 45 19.99 0.99 12.91
C LEU A 45 20.78 1.34 14.18
N SER A 46 21.80 2.19 14.04
CA SER A 46 22.65 2.61 15.17
C SER A 46 21.92 3.52 16.14
N ASP A 47 20.84 4.17 15.69
CA ASP A 47 20.12 5.18 16.45
C ASP A 47 18.61 4.99 16.30
N ALA A 48 17.86 5.13 17.39
CA ALA A 48 16.40 5.05 17.37
C ALA A 48 15.83 6.33 16.71
N PRO A 49 14.75 6.21 15.89
CA PRO A 49 14.06 7.39 15.37
C PRO A 49 13.48 8.23 16.52
N GLY A 50 13.53 9.55 16.35
CA GLY A 50 13.00 10.52 17.31
C GLY A 50 11.47 10.67 17.23
N ASN A 51 10.99 11.85 17.63
CA ASN A 51 9.56 12.17 17.65
C ASN A 51 8.94 12.17 16.27
N LEU A 52 7.67 11.79 16.17
CA LEU A 52 6.86 11.92 14.96
C LEU A 52 5.98 13.18 15.03
N TYR A 53 6.09 14.04 14.03
CA TYR A 53 5.20 15.17 13.80
C TYR A 53 4.39 14.93 12.52
N TYR A 54 3.10 15.16 12.59
CA TYR A 54 2.19 14.91 11.49
C TYR A 54 1.25 16.11 11.27
N LEU A 55 1.10 16.50 10.02
CA LEU A 55 0.07 17.41 9.56
C LEU A 55 -0.65 16.80 8.36
N GLY A 56 -1.98 16.80 8.37
CA GLY A 56 -2.77 16.24 7.29
C GLY A 56 -4.06 16.98 7.05
N ALA A 57 -4.50 16.97 5.81
CA ALA A 57 -5.79 17.45 5.36
C ALA A 57 -6.47 16.39 4.50
N ALA A 58 -7.76 16.14 4.73
CA ALA A 58 -8.58 15.27 3.89
C ALA A 58 -9.90 15.96 3.59
N GLY A 59 -10.29 16.00 2.34
CA GLY A 59 -11.53 16.63 1.89
C GLY A 59 -12.33 15.74 0.95
N SER A 60 -13.66 15.91 0.99
CA SER A 60 -14.58 15.26 0.08
C SER A 60 -15.67 16.25 -0.34
N TYR A 61 -15.62 16.66 -1.59
CA TYR A 61 -16.56 17.58 -2.22
C TYR A 61 -16.99 16.96 -3.55
N ASP A 62 -18.18 16.40 -3.58
CA ASP A 62 -18.68 15.69 -4.77
C ASP A 62 -18.46 16.48 -6.08
N PRO A 63 -17.82 15.88 -7.10
CA PRO A 63 -17.38 14.47 -7.22
C PRO A 63 -15.92 14.21 -6.78
N VAL A 64 -15.24 15.18 -6.14
CA VAL A 64 -13.80 15.16 -5.85
C VAL A 64 -13.53 14.77 -4.40
N SER A 65 -12.52 13.95 -4.18
CA SER A 65 -11.92 13.68 -2.87
C SER A 65 -10.40 13.88 -2.91
N PHE A 66 -9.81 14.30 -1.79
CA PHE A 66 -8.36 14.42 -1.70
C PHE A 66 -7.87 14.18 -0.27
N LYS A 67 -6.61 13.79 -0.17
CA LYS A 67 -5.84 13.77 1.07
C LYS A 67 -4.45 14.33 0.77
N ALA A 68 -3.89 15.08 1.71
CA ALA A 68 -2.48 15.50 1.67
C ALA A 68 -1.92 15.45 3.08
N ALA A 69 -0.67 15.03 3.24
CA ALA A 69 -0.03 14.93 4.54
C ALA A 69 1.47 15.15 4.45
N ILE A 70 2.01 15.65 5.55
CA ILE A 70 3.43 15.67 5.87
C ILE A 70 3.61 14.91 7.18
N ALA A 71 4.57 14.00 7.23
CA ALA A 71 4.98 13.28 8.43
C ALA A 71 6.50 13.37 8.58
N ASN A 72 6.97 14.06 9.61
CA ASN A 72 8.40 14.15 9.94
C ASN A 72 8.71 13.26 11.12
N ILE A 73 9.64 12.34 10.94
CA ILE A 73 10.25 11.54 11.99
C ILE A 73 11.63 12.16 12.25
N GLN A 74 11.78 12.77 13.39
CA GLN A 74 12.97 13.53 13.76
C GLN A 74 14.24 12.71 13.57
N GLU A 75 15.25 13.30 12.90
CA GLU A 75 16.55 12.68 12.60
C GLU A 75 16.48 11.39 11.76
N PHE A 76 15.35 11.15 11.10
CA PHE A 76 15.15 9.91 10.38
C PHE A 76 14.65 10.13 8.94
N ALA A 77 13.47 10.75 8.77
CA ALA A 77 12.90 10.99 7.44
C ALA A 77 11.69 11.94 7.47
N THR A 78 11.45 12.60 6.36
CA THR A 78 10.21 13.35 6.12
C THR A 78 9.44 12.73 4.95
N LEU A 79 8.17 12.38 5.18
CA LEU A 79 7.26 11.89 4.16
C LEU A 79 6.29 12.97 3.73
N TYR A 80 6.11 13.10 2.43
CA TYR A 80 5.13 13.97 1.78
C TYR A 80 4.17 13.08 0.99
N GLY A 81 2.88 13.13 1.31
CA GLY A 81 1.87 12.30 0.66
C GLY A 81 0.73 13.12 0.08
N ALA A 82 0.25 12.73 -1.09
CA ALA A 82 -0.95 13.26 -1.71
C ALA A 82 -1.75 12.15 -2.38
N ASP A 83 -3.08 12.23 -2.23
CA ASP A 83 -4.06 11.33 -2.84
C ASP A 83 -5.20 12.19 -3.38
N ALA A 84 -5.62 11.96 -4.60
CA ALA A 84 -6.76 12.64 -5.18
C ALA A 84 -7.61 11.66 -5.97
N GLY A 85 -8.92 11.82 -5.90
CA GLY A 85 -9.88 10.99 -6.61
C GLY A 85 -11.06 11.79 -7.13
N VAL A 86 -11.61 11.34 -8.24
CA VAL A 86 -12.87 11.82 -8.77
C VAL A 86 -13.77 10.63 -9.04
N SER A 87 -15.06 10.73 -8.67
CA SER A 87 -16.02 9.65 -8.87
C SER A 87 -17.37 10.25 -9.26
N PHE A 88 -17.94 9.79 -10.36
CA PHE A 88 -19.23 10.25 -10.84
C PHE A 88 -20.07 9.12 -11.39
N ASN A 89 -21.37 9.21 -11.17
CA ASN A 89 -22.33 8.28 -11.74
C ASN A 89 -22.69 8.74 -13.16
N VAL A 90 -22.49 7.84 -14.14
CA VAL A 90 -22.92 8.07 -15.52
C VAL A 90 -24.40 7.69 -15.65
N THR A 91 -24.80 6.62 -14.98
CA THR A 91 -26.18 6.17 -14.78
C THR A 91 -26.31 5.60 -13.36
N ASP A 92 -27.53 5.18 -12.96
CA ASP A 92 -27.75 4.52 -11.66
C ASP A 92 -26.93 3.25 -11.49
N ASP A 93 -26.63 2.53 -12.60
CA ASP A 93 -25.89 1.27 -12.60
C ASP A 93 -24.41 1.42 -12.99
N VAL A 94 -24.00 2.59 -13.44
CA VAL A 94 -22.64 2.84 -13.97
C VAL A 94 -21.98 3.98 -13.24
N ASN A 95 -20.92 3.67 -12.50
CA ASN A 95 -20.04 4.65 -11.86
C ASN A 95 -18.65 4.59 -12.47
N LEU A 96 -18.06 5.73 -12.73
CA LEU A 96 -16.66 5.88 -13.14
C LEU A 96 -15.87 6.56 -12.05
N ASN A 97 -14.66 6.09 -11.80
CA ASN A 97 -13.73 6.72 -10.86
C ASN A 97 -12.31 6.76 -11.39
N LEU A 98 -11.59 7.80 -10.99
CA LEU A 98 -10.17 7.97 -11.25
C LEU A 98 -9.49 8.31 -9.92
N LYS A 99 -8.37 7.66 -9.62
CA LYS A 99 -7.57 7.90 -8.42
C LYS A 99 -6.11 8.09 -8.80
N GLY A 100 -5.46 9.10 -8.21
CA GLY A 100 -4.02 9.33 -8.29
C GLY A 100 -3.42 9.41 -6.90
N GLN A 101 -2.21 8.87 -6.75
CA GLN A 101 -1.46 8.90 -5.48
C GLN A 101 -0.01 9.25 -5.73
N PHE A 102 0.57 9.99 -4.79
CA PHE A 102 1.98 10.30 -4.76
C PHE A 102 2.49 10.29 -3.33
N VAL A 103 3.66 9.69 -3.10
CA VAL A 103 4.40 9.81 -1.84
C VAL A 103 5.88 10.00 -2.15
N HIS A 104 6.51 10.90 -1.43
CA HIS A 104 7.95 11.10 -1.40
C HIS A 104 8.47 10.92 0.01
N ASN A 105 9.54 10.15 0.16
CA ASN A 105 10.34 10.04 1.37
C ASN A 105 11.68 10.73 1.13
N ASP A 106 11.95 11.78 1.89
CA ASP A 106 13.23 12.43 2.01
C ASP A 106 13.89 11.97 3.30
N SER A 107 14.98 11.21 3.18
CA SER A 107 15.61 10.52 4.31
C SER A 107 16.84 11.25 4.81
N ASP A 108 16.86 11.60 6.10
CA ASP A 108 18.00 12.15 6.81
C ASP A 108 18.95 11.07 7.37
N HIS A 109 18.50 9.80 7.40
CA HIS A 109 19.25 8.72 8.03
C HIS A 109 20.18 8.00 7.04
N LYS A 110 21.44 7.76 7.44
CA LYS A 110 22.49 7.12 6.59
C LYS A 110 22.11 5.74 6.04
N ASP A 111 21.30 4.96 6.78
CA ASP A 111 20.90 3.59 6.43
C ASP A 111 19.52 3.52 5.73
N VAL A 112 18.92 4.67 5.47
CA VAL A 112 17.66 4.78 4.74
C VAL A 112 17.88 5.54 3.45
N ALA A 113 17.21 5.13 2.40
CA ALA A 113 17.27 5.76 1.09
C ALA A 113 15.99 6.54 0.84
N ASP A 114 16.13 7.68 0.18
CA ASP A 114 14.98 8.37 -0.39
C ASP A 114 14.19 7.44 -1.29
N ALA A 115 12.89 7.61 -1.32
CA ALA A 115 12.01 6.81 -2.14
C ALA A 115 10.81 7.63 -2.64
N ASN A 116 10.32 7.26 -3.81
CA ASN A 116 9.12 7.82 -4.39
C ASN A 116 8.14 6.70 -4.69
N PHE A 117 6.88 6.99 -4.56
CA PHE A 117 5.77 6.17 -5.04
C PHE A 117 4.79 7.06 -5.78
N TRP A 118 4.31 6.63 -6.93
CA TRP A 118 3.13 7.21 -7.54
C TRP A 118 2.29 6.12 -8.20
N ALA A 119 1.00 6.34 -8.25
CA ALA A 119 0.06 5.42 -8.87
C ALA A 119 -1.12 6.17 -9.46
N VAL A 120 -1.67 5.63 -10.54
CA VAL A 120 -2.94 6.03 -11.13
C VAL A 120 -3.82 4.82 -11.33
N GLN A 121 -5.10 4.95 -11.03
CA GLN A 121 -6.10 3.91 -11.21
C GLN A 121 -7.38 4.50 -11.78
N ALA A 122 -7.88 3.92 -12.87
CA ALA A 122 -9.23 4.12 -13.34
C ALA A 122 -10.08 2.91 -12.94
N GLY A 123 -11.31 3.15 -12.55
CA GLY A 123 -12.25 2.11 -12.14
C GLY A 123 -13.67 2.37 -12.61
N THR A 124 -14.44 1.30 -12.66
CA THR A 124 -15.88 1.37 -12.92
C THR A 124 -16.63 0.38 -12.06
N LYS A 125 -17.85 0.74 -11.69
CA LYS A 125 -18.89 -0.19 -11.27
C LYS A 125 -19.92 -0.30 -12.39
N LEU A 126 -20.24 -1.51 -12.78
CA LEU A 126 -21.15 -1.80 -13.88
C LEU A 126 -22.00 -3.01 -13.51
N PHE A 127 -23.32 -2.82 -13.32
CA PHE A 127 -24.26 -3.88 -12.95
C PHE A 127 -23.80 -4.80 -11.80
N GLY A 128 -23.24 -4.21 -10.73
CA GLY A 128 -22.72 -4.93 -9.56
C GLY A 128 -21.28 -5.47 -9.71
N ALA A 129 -20.74 -5.51 -10.92
CA ALA A 129 -19.33 -5.79 -11.15
C ALA A 129 -18.48 -4.55 -10.85
N LYS A 130 -17.24 -4.77 -10.39
CA LYS A 130 -16.21 -3.75 -10.25
C LYS A 130 -15.04 -4.13 -11.15
N LEU A 131 -14.51 -3.16 -11.88
CA LEU A 131 -13.31 -3.31 -12.68
C LEU A 131 -12.38 -2.15 -12.42
N ASN A 132 -11.09 -2.41 -12.22
CA ASN A 132 -10.06 -1.39 -12.08
C ASN A 132 -8.87 -1.75 -12.98
N ALA A 133 -8.25 -0.73 -13.55
CA ALA A 133 -6.98 -0.83 -14.24
C ALA A 133 -6.11 0.36 -13.86
N GLY A 134 -4.80 0.16 -13.84
CA GLY A 134 -3.91 1.23 -13.43
C GLY A 134 -2.44 0.92 -13.66
N TYR A 135 -1.65 1.86 -13.21
CA TYR A 135 -0.20 1.80 -13.24
C TYR A 135 0.36 2.35 -11.94
N LEU A 136 1.44 1.78 -11.47
CA LEU A 136 2.19 2.25 -10.31
C LEU A 136 3.69 2.16 -10.55
N ASP A 137 4.41 3.05 -9.91
CA ASP A 137 5.85 3.10 -9.90
C ASP A 137 6.34 3.34 -8.47
N PHE A 138 7.38 2.61 -8.09
CA PHE A 138 8.11 2.80 -6.85
C PHE A 138 9.59 2.86 -7.17
N ASP A 139 10.26 3.94 -6.76
CA ASP A 139 11.70 4.10 -6.93
C ASP A 139 12.39 4.45 -5.62
N ALA A 140 13.43 3.69 -5.28
CA ALA A 140 14.25 3.93 -4.10
C ALA A 140 15.73 4.08 -4.48
N LYS A 141 16.39 5.09 -3.93
CA LYS A 141 17.81 5.38 -4.18
C LYS A 141 18.75 4.43 -3.42
N ASN A 142 18.43 3.14 -3.41
CA ASN A 142 19.19 2.10 -2.69
C ASN A 142 19.70 0.98 -3.59
N LYS A 143 19.72 1.18 -4.91
CA LYS A 143 20.10 0.15 -5.89
C LYS A 143 21.48 -0.45 -5.61
N ASP A 144 22.48 0.39 -5.37
CA ASP A 144 23.88 0.02 -5.23
C ASP A 144 24.35 -0.04 -3.76
N ASN A 145 23.46 0.20 -2.81
CA ASN A 145 23.74 0.15 -1.39
C ASN A 145 22.69 -0.69 -0.64
N ASN A 146 23.01 -1.14 0.57
CA ASN A 146 22.08 -1.94 1.37
C ASN A 146 21.13 -1.09 2.22
N LYS A 147 20.93 0.18 1.87
CA LYS A 147 19.99 1.04 2.58
C LYS A 147 18.58 0.47 2.48
N LYS A 148 17.82 0.63 3.54
CA LYS A 148 16.37 0.36 3.56
C LYS A 148 15.63 1.48 2.86
N SER A 149 14.38 1.25 2.49
CA SER A 149 13.50 2.26 1.88
C SER A 149 12.06 2.08 2.37
N PHE A 150 11.30 3.15 2.38
CA PHE A 150 9.89 3.10 2.71
C PHE A 150 9.16 4.34 2.17
N VAL A 151 7.86 4.23 2.00
CA VAL A 151 6.94 5.33 1.65
C VAL A 151 5.68 5.34 2.50
N THR A 152 5.55 4.41 3.46
CA THR A 152 4.45 4.38 4.42
C THR A 152 4.97 4.14 5.82
N LEU A 153 4.25 4.60 6.83
CA LEU A 153 4.57 4.38 8.25
C LEU A 153 3.86 3.15 8.82
N ASP A 154 2.82 2.67 8.14
CA ASP A 154 2.03 1.50 8.52
C ASP A 154 1.71 0.65 7.30
N GLY A 155 2.16 -0.56 7.26
CA GLY A 155 1.84 -1.51 6.19
C GLY A 155 1.83 -0.90 4.79
N ASN A 156 0.75 -1.09 4.05
CA ASN A 156 0.54 -0.44 2.75
C ASN A 156 0.02 1.00 2.88
N GLY A 157 -0.42 1.41 4.06
CA GLY A 157 -1.27 2.58 4.19
C GLY A 157 -2.51 2.44 3.29
N ASP A 158 -2.93 3.56 2.69
CA ASP A 158 -4.02 3.60 1.70
C ASP A 158 -3.48 3.50 0.25
N LEU A 159 -2.23 3.09 0.04
CA LEU A 159 -1.63 3.04 -1.29
C LEU A 159 -2.25 1.95 -2.16
N ILE A 160 -2.36 2.24 -3.45
CA ILE A 160 -2.82 1.28 -4.46
C ILE A 160 -1.89 0.08 -4.46
N ASN A 161 -2.44 -1.09 -4.12
CA ASN A 161 -1.74 -2.36 -4.05
C ASN A 161 -2.53 -3.44 -4.80
N PRO A 162 -2.22 -3.68 -6.08
CA PRO A 162 -3.00 -4.57 -6.92
C PRO A 162 -2.62 -6.05 -6.83
N ALA A 163 -1.55 -6.40 -6.11
CA ALA A 163 -1.01 -7.74 -6.07
C ALA A 163 -1.10 -8.37 -4.67
N LYS A 164 -1.02 -9.69 -4.59
CA LYS A 164 -1.00 -10.47 -3.35
C LYS A 164 0.44 -10.90 -2.94
N ILE A 165 1.35 -11.00 -3.92
CA ILE A 165 2.72 -11.49 -3.74
C ILE A 165 3.75 -10.46 -4.21
N LEU A 166 3.56 -9.80 -5.36
CA LEU A 166 4.61 -9.03 -6.04
C LEU A 166 5.02 -7.72 -5.37
N ASN A 167 4.24 -7.17 -4.50
CA ASN A 167 4.53 -5.89 -3.85
C ASN A 167 5.60 -6.02 -2.78
N GLY A 168 6.76 -6.51 -3.17
CA GLY A 168 7.88 -6.69 -2.29
C GLY A 168 7.72 -7.91 -1.40
N VAL A 169 8.37 -8.98 -1.68
CA VAL A 169 8.17 -10.24 -0.97
C VAL A 169 9.13 -10.36 0.18
N MET A 170 8.57 -10.51 1.34
CA MET A 170 9.24 -11.21 2.42
C MET A 170 8.58 -12.56 2.61
N ALA A 171 9.35 -13.62 2.78
CA ALA A 171 8.81 -14.92 3.12
C ALA A 171 7.93 -14.80 4.38
N GLY A 172 6.63 -15.01 4.21
CA GLY A 172 5.68 -15.02 5.32
C GLY A 172 4.90 -13.73 5.59
N GLY A 173 5.21 -12.60 4.97
CA GLY A 173 4.60 -11.30 5.27
C GLY A 173 3.76 -10.69 4.17
N ALA A 174 2.84 -9.82 4.54
CA ALA A 174 2.22 -8.87 3.66
C ALA A 174 3.28 -7.91 3.11
N GLN A 175 3.07 -7.40 1.93
CA GLN A 175 4.07 -6.68 1.22
C GLN A 175 3.72 -5.24 1.10
N TYR A 176 4.65 -4.46 1.42
CA TYR A 176 4.51 -3.05 1.54
C TYR A 176 5.59 -2.41 0.69
N TYR A 177 5.39 -1.18 0.28
CA TYR A 177 6.36 -0.39 -0.43
C TYR A 177 7.54 0.03 0.48
N ASN A 178 8.00 -0.93 1.28
CA ASN A 178 9.09 -0.78 2.23
C ASN A 178 10.13 -1.84 1.96
N ASN A 179 11.41 -1.49 2.06
CA ASN A 179 12.54 -2.35 1.73
C ASN A 179 12.60 -2.82 0.26
N ILE A 180 11.91 -2.16 -0.64
CA ILE A 180 12.04 -2.38 -2.08
C ILE A 180 13.29 -1.66 -2.58
N LYS A 181 13.97 -2.26 -3.56
CA LYS A 181 15.17 -1.70 -4.17
C LYS A 181 14.88 -1.07 -5.51
N GLY A 182 15.52 0.07 -5.76
CA GLY A 182 15.56 0.75 -7.05
C GLY A 182 14.20 0.97 -7.68
N ASN A 183 14.15 0.93 -9.00
CA ASN A 183 12.94 1.22 -9.75
C ASN A 183 12.08 -0.03 -9.99
N ASN A 184 10.79 0.10 -9.70
CA ASN A 184 9.78 -0.95 -9.82
C ASN A 184 8.52 -0.36 -10.43
N ASP A 185 8.14 -0.81 -11.61
CA ASP A 185 7.02 -0.30 -12.38
C ASP A 185 6.06 -1.43 -12.76
N TYR A 186 4.76 -1.24 -12.56
CA TYR A 186 3.73 -2.25 -12.84
C TYR A 186 2.46 -1.65 -13.39
N TRP A 187 1.88 -2.28 -14.40
CA TRP A 187 0.48 -2.10 -14.76
C TRP A 187 -0.36 -3.24 -14.17
N PHE A 188 -1.62 -2.98 -13.96
CA PHE A 188 -2.54 -3.98 -13.42
C PHE A 188 -3.95 -3.82 -13.95
N ILE A 189 -4.67 -4.93 -13.89
CA ILE A 189 -6.12 -4.98 -14.04
C ILE A 189 -6.66 -5.93 -12.98
N ASN A 190 -7.73 -5.54 -12.30
CA ASN A 190 -8.44 -6.40 -11.38
C ASN A 190 -9.94 -6.12 -11.41
N GLY A 191 -10.72 -7.10 -10.99
CA GLY A 191 -12.15 -6.94 -10.93
C GLY A 191 -12.79 -7.93 -9.97
N GLY A 192 -14.04 -7.67 -9.65
CA GLY A 192 -14.82 -8.53 -8.79
C GLY A 192 -16.31 -8.35 -8.99
N TYR A 193 -17.05 -9.34 -8.55
CA TYR A 193 -18.50 -9.37 -8.57
C TYR A 193 -19.01 -9.92 -7.25
N SER A 194 -20.12 -9.35 -6.77
CA SER A 194 -20.78 -9.83 -5.55
C SER A 194 -22.22 -10.20 -5.85
N ILE A 195 -22.61 -11.38 -5.42
CA ILE A 195 -23.99 -11.87 -5.52
C ILE A 195 -24.42 -12.40 -4.15
N ASP A 196 -25.46 -11.79 -3.59
CA ASP A 196 -25.96 -12.06 -2.23
C ASP A 196 -24.80 -11.98 -1.19
N LYS A 197 -24.47 -13.09 -0.58
CA LYS A 197 -23.42 -13.21 0.45
C LYS A 197 -22.04 -13.59 -0.14
N PHE A 198 -21.98 -13.93 -1.40
CA PHE A 198 -20.74 -14.35 -2.06
C PHE A 198 -20.09 -13.19 -2.81
N GLY A 199 -18.76 -13.12 -2.73
CA GLY A 199 -17.94 -12.22 -3.53
C GLY A 199 -16.87 -13.02 -4.24
N PHE A 200 -16.60 -12.66 -5.50
CA PHE A 200 -15.55 -13.26 -6.33
C PHE A 200 -14.69 -12.15 -6.91
N GLY A 201 -13.39 -12.40 -7.01
CA GLY A 201 -12.45 -11.46 -7.57
C GLY A 201 -11.31 -12.15 -8.30
N ALA A 202 -10.72 -11.42 -9.22
CA ALA A 202 -9.51 -11.83 -9.92
C ALA A 202 -8.68 -10.60 -10.29
N GLY A 203 -7.37 -10.79 -10.45
CA GLY A 203 -6.49 -9.73 -10.90
C GLY A 203 -5.25 -10.26 -11.60
N TYR A 204 -4.66 -9.38 -12.39
CA TYR A 204 -3.39 -9.59 -13.06
C TYR A 204 -2.54 -8.32 -12.93
N THR A 205 -1.27 -8.51 -12.57
CA THR A 205 -0.27 -7.44 -12.44
C THR A 205 0.98 -7.85 -13.20
N GLN A 206 1.57 -6.95 -13.97
CA GLN A 206 2.82 -7.21 -14.69
C GLN A 206 3.67 -5.94 -14.77
N GLY A 207 4.98 -6.13 -14.68
CA GLY A 207 5.92 -5.04 -14.81
C GLY A 207 7.37 -5.49 -14.70
N LYS A 208 8.20 -4.57 -14.22
CA LYS A 208 9.62 -4.82 -13.96
C LYS A 208 9.95 -4.33 -12.56
N GLY A 209 10.73 -5.11 -11.84
CA GLY A 209 11.16 -4.75 -10.49
C GLY A 209 12.21 -5.72 -9.97
N TYR A 210 12.73 -5.44 -8.80
CA TYR A 210 13.74 -6.29 -8.19
C TYR A 210 13.13 -7.59 -7.70
N SER A 211 13.73 -8.71 -8.14
CA SER A 211 13.33 -10.06 -7.77
C SER A 211 14.22 -10.60 -6.65
N TRP A 212 13.61 -11.04 -5.56
CA TRP A 212 14.33 -11.73 -4.48
C TRP A 212 14.81 -13.13 -4.90
N GLY A 213 14.07 -13.76 -5.82
CA GLY A 213 14.39 -15.11 -6.32
C GLY A 213 15.44 -15.14 -7.42
N LEU A 214 15.75 -14.00 -8.03
CA LEU A 214 16.72 -13.88 -9.12
C LEU A 214 17.85 -12.90 -8.73
N SER A 215 18.66 -13.29 -7.75
CA SER A 215 19.85 -12.55 -7.31
C SER A 215 19.65 -11.08 -6.97
N LYS A 216 18.43 -10.72 -6.55
CA LYS A 216 18.02 -9.33 -6.24
C LYS A 216 18.23 -8.37 -7.41
N GLU A 217 18.09 -8.83 -8.64
CA GLU A 217 18.19 -8.01 -9.83
C GLU A 217 16.84 -7.61 -10.41
N ARG A 218 16.81 -6.54 -11.22
CA ARG A 218 15.59 -6.10 -11.88
C ARG A 218 15.18 -7.12 -12.94
N ALA A 219 14.00 -7.70 -12.80
CA ALA A 219 13.44 -8.75 -13.63
C ALA A 219 12.07 -8.38 -14.18
N LYS A 220 11.62 -9.05 -15.24
CA LYS A 220 10.21 -9.01 -15.62
C LYS A 220 9.42 -9.85 -14.62
N ARG A 221 8.39 -9.26 -14.01
CA ARG A 221 7.58 -9.85 -12.95
C ARG A 221 6.12 -9.85 -13.35
N SER A 222 5.41 -10.91 -13.03
CA SER A 222 3.96 -11.01 -13.26
C SER A 222 3.29 -11.81 -12.15
N GLU A 223 2.06 -11.47 -11.84
CA GLU A 223 1.22 -12.19 -10.90
C GLU A 223 -0.22 -12.23 -11.40
N TRP A 224 -0.89 -13.35 -11.17
CA TRP A 224 -2.34 -13.42 -11.23
C TRP A 224 -2.88 -13.95 -9.91
N TYR A 225 -4.08 -13.57 -9.55
CA TYR A 225 -4.78 -14.10 -8.39
C TYR A 225 -6.27 -14.28 -8.66
N THR A 226 -6.87 -15.15 -7.85
CA THR A 226 -8.32 -15.26 -7.70
C THR A 226 -8.66 -15.22 -6.22
N GLU A 227 -9.86 -14.69 -5.91
CA GLU A 227 -10.35 -14.65 -4.54
C GLU A 227 -11.84 -14.94 -4.47
N ALA A 228 -12.27 -15.50 -3.34
CA ALA A 228 -13.65 -15.72 -3.01
C ALA A 228 -13.91 -15.30 -1.56
N SER A 229 -15.06 -14.71 -1.30
CA SER A 229 -15.47 -14.33 0.04
C SER A 229 -16.90 -14.77 0.32
N TYR A 230 -17.20 -14.99 1.60
CA TYR A 230 -18.53 -15.34 2.07
C TYR A 230 -18.87 -14.55 3.33
N LYS A 231 -19.91 -13.72 3.26
CA LYS A 231 -20.46 -12.96 4.40
C LYS A 231 -21.41 -13.86 5.18
N TYR A 232 -20.91 -14.58 6.18
CA TYR A 232 -21.73 -15.43 7.04
C TYR A 232 -22.75 -14.60 7.83
N SER A 233 -22.31 -13.48 8.39
CA SER A 233 -23.17 -12.54 9.12
C SER A 233 -22.69 -11.10 8.94
N LYS A 234 -23.37 -10.13 9.59
CA LYS A 234 -22.92 -8.72 9.61
C LYS A 234 -21.54 -8.55 10.26
N LYS A 235 -21.14 -9.49 11.11
CA LYS A 235 -19.90 -9.44 11.90
C LYS A 235 -18.83 -10.45 11.44
N LEU A 236 -19.15 -11.48 10.67
CA LEU A 236 -18.22 -12.55 10.28
C LEU A 236 -18.18 -12.71 8.77
N THR A 237 -16.99 -12.56 8.23
CA THR A 237 -16.69 -12.76 6.80
C THR A 237 -15.52 -13.73 6.66
N PHE A 238 -15.65 -14.68 5.77
CA PHE A 238 -14.56 -15.56 5.32
C PHE A 238 -14.03 -15.04 3.99
N LEU A 239 -12.71 -15.10 3.83
CA LEU A 239 -12.02 -14.76 2.59
C LEU A 239 -10.99 -15.85 2.30
N THR A 240 -10.91 -16.27 1.07
CA THR A 240 -9.81 -17.11 0.56
C THR A 240 -9.30 -16.54 -0.74
N TRP A 241 -8.00 -16.67 -0.99
CA TRP A 241 -7.40 -16.32 -2.27
C TRP A 241 -6.23 -17.24 -2.60
N TYR A 242 -6.01 -17.42 -3.88
CA TYR A 242 -4.83 -18.04 -4.45
C TYR A 242 -4.15 -17.06 -5.40
N ALA A 243 -2.84 -16.97 -5.33
CA ALA A 243 -2.03 -16.14 -6.22
C ALA A 243 -0.80 -16.90 -6.69
N ALA A 244 -0.40 -16.65 -7.95
CA ALA A 244 0.80 -17.21 -8.54
C ALA A 244 1.63 -16.11 -9.21
N ALA A 245 2.86 -15.94 -8.76
CA ALA A 245 3.82 -14.96 -9.25
C ALA A 245 4.96 -15.64 -10.01
N LYS A 246 5.48 -14.93 -11.01
CA LYS A 246 6.62 -15.37 -11.80
C LYS A 246 7.54 -14.21 -12.12
N ASP A 247 8.82 -14.40 -11.81
CA ASP A 247 9.92 -13.53 -12.19
C ASP A 247 10.73 -14.18 -13.31
N LYS A 248 11.19 -13.40 -14.29
CA LYS A 248 11.99 -13.86 -15.42
C LYS A 248 13.12 -12.89 -15.72
N LYS A 249 14.34 -13.42 -15.88
CA LYS A 249 15.52 -12.68 -16.33
C LYS A 249 16.50 -13.62 -16.99
N ASP A 250 17.05 -13.26 -18.15
CA ASP A 250 18.15 -13.93 -18.87
C ASP A 250 18.00 -15.45 -19.02
N GLY A 251 16.76 -15.92 -19.27
CA GLY A 251 16.44 -17.34 -19.39
C GLY A 251 16.08 -18.03 -18.07
N GLU A 252 16.45 -17.46 -16.95
CA GLU A 252 16.07 -17.96 -15.62
C GLU A 252 14.65 -17.56 -15.25
N SER A 253 14.01 -18.36 -14.42
CA SER A 253 12.70 -18.03 -13.86
C SER A 253 12.57 -18.49 -12.43
N PHE A 254 11.99 -17.62 -11.60
CA PHE A 254 11.57 -17.93 -10.25
C PHE A 254 10.04 -17.89 -10.18
N LYS A 255 9.44 -18.89 -9.56
CA LYS A 255 7.98 -18.99 -9.39
C LYS A 255 7.66 -19.08 -7.92
N GLN A 256 6.58 -18.44 -7.53
CA GLN A 256 6.02 -18.50 -6.18
C GLN A 256 4.52 -18.50 -6.27
N ASP A 257 3.89 -19.36 -5.49
CA ASP A 257 2.44 -19.39 -5.32
C ASP A 257 2.09 -19.37 -3.83
N ARG A 258 0.90 -18.88 -3.55
CA ARG A 258 0.41 -18.75 -2.18
C ARG A 258 -1.11 -18.91 -2.15
N ILE A 259 -1.58 -19.61 -1.15
CA ILE A 259 -2.99 -19.64 -0.74
C ILE A 259 -3.12 -19.01 0.65
N ARG A 260 -4.18 -18.23 0.86
CA ARG A 260 -4.54 -17.69 2.18
C ARG A 260 -6.01 -17.93 2.44
N PHE A 261 -6.30 -18.29 3.68
CA PHE A 261 -7.63 -18.31 4.25
C PHE A 261 -7.68 -17.34 5.43
N GLU A 262 -8.75 -16.54 5.51
CA GLU A 262 -8.96 -15.53 6.55
C GLU A 262 -10.40 -15.61 7.06
N ALA A 263 -10.57 -15.53 8.37
CA ALA A 263 -11.85 -15.32 9.01
C ALA A 263 -11.79 -13.99 9.76
N LYS A 264 -12.55 -12.99 9.30
CA LYS A 264 -12.59 -11.65 9.90
C LYS A 264 -13.87 -11.49 10.71
N TYR A 265 -13.71 -11.28 12.01
CA TYR A 265 -14.81 -10.95 12.91
C TYR A 265 -14.72 -9.47 13.30
N SER A 266 -15.84 -8.73 13.18
CA SER A 266 -15.94 -7.33 13.59
C SER A 266 -16.83 -7.24 14.84
N PHE A 267 -16.31 -6.66 15.88
CA PHE A 267 -16.99 -6.48 17.18
C PHE A 267 -18.05 -5.39 17.16
#